data_e00ce6edc7f348e38091cbf8777b18cb
#
_entry.id   e00ce6edc7f348e38091cbf8777b18cb
#
_cell.length_a   1.000
_cell.length_b   1.000
_cell.length_c   1.000
_cell.angle_alpha   90.00
_cell.angle_beta   90.00
_cell.angle_gamma   90.00
#
_symmetry.space_group_name_H-M   'P 1'
#
loop_
_entity.id
_entity.type
_entity.pdbx_description
1 polymer ?
#
loop_
_entity_poly.entity_id
_entity_poly.type
_entity_poly.pdbx_seq_one_letter_code
_entity_poly.pdbx_strand_id
1 'polypeptide(L)'
;MGAPVNASIVIRAKNEARDIGDTLTAVYHQVGVPGFEVIIVDSGSTDGTVDIARQYPLRLIQIPPASFTYGRSLNIGVRAARGPLVVSLSAHSLPTDEHWLAQLLAPFEDPTIGGVYGRHVPRSNATAPELFGMWLSGVTSRRPRRQERDMMFSNANGAFRRDLALEHPFDEQLPGAEDLAWADWILENGWAVYYQPTAAVYHSHGESLWKLLRRMAKDQPTIWGLKLGLLSRRRSAREAPAPAYRK
;
A
#
# COMPACT_ATOMS: atom_id res chain seq x y z
N MET A 1 -22.00 1.89 -21.41
CA MET A 1 -21.54 1.86 -20.00
C MET A 1 -20.28 1.02 -19.96
N GLY A 2 -19.17 1.51 -19.38
CA GLY A 2 -17.95 0.71 -19.22
C GLY A 2 -18.17 -0.47 -18.28
N ALA A 3 -17.35 -1.52 -18.42
CA ALA A 3 -17.39 -2.67 -17.50
C ALA A 3 -17.22 -2.22 -16.03
N PRO A 4 -17.84 -2.91 -15.06
CA PRO A 4 -17.69 -2.56 -13.65
C PRO A 4 -16.21 -2.67 -13.23
N VAL A 5 -15.76 -1.70 -12.46
CA VAL A 5 -14.39 -1.68 -11.89
C VAL A 5 -14.44 -2.32 -10.51
N ASN A 6 -13.83 -3.50 -10.35
CA ASN A 6 -13.81 -4.24 -9.10
C ASN A 6 -12.66 -3.80 -8.18
N ALA A 7 -11.56 -3.32 -8.75
CA ALA A 7 -10.41 -2.82 -8.00
C ALA A 7 -9.75 -1.63 -8.72
N SER A 8 -9.17 -0.73 -7.95
CA SER A 8 -8.35 0.37 -8.47
C SER A 8 -6.93 0.23 -7.94
N ILE A 9 -5.97 0.04 -8.84
CA ILE A 9 -4.55 -0.07 -8.47
C ILE A 9 -3.95 1.34 -8.48
N VAL A 10 -3.53 1.82 -7.33
CA VAL A 10 -2.90 3.11 -7.13
C VAL A 10 -1.39 2.91 -6.99
N ILE A 11 -0.64 3.46 -7.94
CA ILE A 11 0.82 3.40 -7.96
C ILE A 11 1.37 4.80 -7.68
N ARG A 12 2.18 4.93 -6.64
CA ARG A 12 2.92 6.18 -6.36
C ARG A 12 4.27 6.11 -7.07
N ALA A 13 4.62 7.14 -7.83
CA ALA A 13 5.85 7.17 -8.59
C ALA A 13 6.62 8.48 -8.42
N LYS A 14 7.96 8.36 -8.39
CA LYS A 14 8.91 9.46 -8.54
C LYS A 14 10.27 8.94 -8.98
N ASN A 15 10.66 9.21 -10.22
CA ASN A 15 11.92 8.77 -10.82
C ASN A 15 12.08 7.24 -10.76
N GLU A 16 11.12 6.54 -11.36
CA GLU A 16 11.01 5.08 -11.38
C GLU A 16 11.12 4.52 -12.82
N ALA A 17 11.73 5.28 -13.75
CA ALA A 17 11.84 4.87 -15.17
C ALA A 17 12.46 3.49 -15.36
N ARG A 18 13.31 3.07 -14.41
CA ARG A 18 13.96 1.77 -14.43
C ARG A 18 12.99 0.60 -14.24
N ASP A 19 12.00 0.76 -13.36
CA ASP A 19 11.19 -0.36 -12.87
C ASP A 19 9.72 -0.27 -13.27
N ILE A 20 9.20 0.94 -13.54
CA ILE A 20 7.76 1.17 -13.74
C ILE A 20 7.20 0.42 -14.96
N GLY A 21 7.98 0.27 -16.03
CA GLY A 21 7.57 -0.46 -17.24
C GLY A 21 7.29 -1.93 -16.95
N ASP A 22 8.21 -2.61 -16.26
CA ASP A 22 8.06 -4.01 -15.88
C ASP A 22 6.89 -4.18 -14.89
N THR A 23 6.75 -3.28 -13.93
CA THR A 23 5.64 -3.30 -12.97
C THR A 23 4.29 -3.15 -13.68
N LEU A 24 4.15 -2.20 -14.61
CA LEU A 24 2.91 -2.01 -15.37
C LEU A 24 2.62 -3.20 -16.28
N THR A 25 3.63 -3.73 -16.94
CA THR A 25 3.49 -4.95 -17.76
C THR A 25 2.94 -6.09 -16.93
N ALA A 26 3.51 -6.37 -15.76
CA ALA A 26 3.05 -7.43 -14.86
C ALA A 26 1.62 -7.16 -14.32
N VAL A 27 1.28 -5.91 -14.03
CA VAL A 27 -0.07 -5.51 -13.60
C VAL A 27 -1.10 -5.78 -14.70
N TYR A 28 -0.81 -5.43 -15.95
CA TYR A 28 -1.76 -5.65 -17.06
C TYR A 28 -1.86 -7.11 -17.51
N HIS A 29 -0.93 -7.97 -17.09
CA HIS A 29 -1.00 -9.44 -17.33
C HIS A 29 -1.74 -10.19 -16.20
N GLN A 30 -2.31 -9.49 -15.22
CA GLN A 30 -3.05 -10.15 -14.14
C GLN A 30 -4.34 -10.79 -14.64
N VAL A 31 -4.62 -12.00 -14.16
CA VAL A 31 -5.82 -12.79 -14.48
C VAL A 31 -6.67 -13.04 -13.23
N GLY A 32 -7.92 -13.46 -13.42
CA GLY A 32 -8.82 -13.83 -12.32
C GLY A 32 -9.53 -12.67 -11.63
N VAL A 33 -9.27 -11.41 -12.04
CA VAL A 33 -10.00 -10.23 -11.56
C VAL A 33 -10.64 -9.53 -12.74
N PRO A 34 -11.96 -9.65 -12.94
CA PRO A 34 -12.64 -8.96 -14.02
C PRO A 34 -12.72 -7.46 -13.69
N GLY A 35 -12.15 -6.63 -14.55
CA GLY A 35 -12.27 -5.17 -14.48
C GLY A 35 -11.49 -4.53 -13.32
N PHE A 36 -10.28 -4.08 -13.61
CA PHE A 36 -9.54 -3.15 -12.74
C PHE A 36 -9.13 -1.90 -13.52
N GLU A 37 -8.80 -0.85 -12.81
CA GLU A 37 -8.18 0.34 -13.37
C GLU A 37 -6.83 0.60 -12.69
N VAL A 38 -5.95 1.31 -13.40
CA VAL A 38 -4.64 1.73 -12.86
C VAL A 38 -4.60 3.25 -12.79
N ILE A 39 -4.15 3.76 -11.65
CA ILE A 39 -3.98 5.19 -11.37
C ILE A 39 -2.54 5.39 -10.93
N ILE A 40 -1.79 6.22 -11.64
CA ILE A 40 -0.46 6.65 -11.20
C ILE A 40 -0.56 8.04 -10.61
N VAL A 41 0.00 8.21 -9.40
CA VAL A 41 0.24 9.52 -8.80
C VAL A 41 1.73 9.79 -8.86
N ASP A 42 2.12 10.62 -9.84
CA ASP A 42 3.49 11.02 -10.07
C ASP A 42 3.83 12.31 -9.32
N SER A 43 4.92 12.29 -8.57
CA SER A 43 5.37 13.40 -7.71
C SER A 43 6.48 14.23 -8.37
N GLY A 44 6.36 14.46 -9.69
CA GLY A 44 7.29 15.27 -10.45
C GLY A 44 8.54 14.51 -10.87
N SER A 45 8.36 13.38 -11.54
CA SER A 45 9.46 12.64 -12.17
C SER A 45 10.11 13.42 -13.32
N THR A 46 11.41 13.24 -13.48
CA THR A 46 12.26 13.90 -14.49
C THR A 46 13.10 12.92 -15.32
N ASP A 47 12.93 11.61 -15.11
CA ASP A 47 13.77 10.54 -15.66
C ASP A 47 13.12 9.71 -16.77
N GLY A 48 11.95 10.12 -17.30
CA GLY A 48 11.19 9.35 -18.28
C GLY A 48 10.09 8.45 -17.71
N THR A 49 9.91 8.39 -16.38
CA THR A 49 8.83 7.63 -15.72
C THR A 49 7.46 7.93 -16.33
N VAL A 50 7.14 9.21 -16.53
CA VAL A 50 5.86 9.67 -17.07
C VAL A 50 5.65 9.22 -18.50
N ASP A 51 6.68 9.24 -19.34
CA ASP A 51 6.60 8.85 -20.74
C ASP A 51 6.39 7.35 -20.89
N ILE A 52 7.01 6.55 -20.03
CA ILE A 52 6.75 5.10 -19.96
C ILE A 52 5.30 4.85 -19.50
N ALA A 53 4.84 5.52 -18.47
CA ALA A 53 3.49 5.35 -17.93
C ALA A 53 2.41 5.67 -18.99
N ARG A 54 2.59 6.69 -19.80
CA ARG A 54 1.66 7.09 -20.88
C ARG A 54 1.46 6.05 -21.99
N GLN A 55 2.30 5.04 -22.05
CA GLN A 55 2.16 3.94 -23.00
C GLN A 55 1.08 2.92 -22.59
N TYR A 56 0.56 3.04 -21.37
CA TYR A 56 -0.43 2.11 -20.81
C TYR A 56 -1.80 2.81 -20.63
N PRO A 57 -2.91 2.06 -20.68
CA PRO A 57 -4.27 2.62 -20.54
C PRO A 57 -4.58 2.93 -19.06
N LEU A 58 -3.97 3.96 -18.50
CA LEU A 58 -4.09 4.33 -17.10
C LEU A 58 -4.49 5.80 -16.92
N ARG A 59 -4.86 6.14 -15.68
CA ARG A 59 -5.06 7.53 -15.27
C ARG A 59 -3.81 8.06 -14.59
N LEU A 60 -3.16 9.04 -15.22
CA LEU A 60 -1.99 9.73 -14.66
C LEU A 60 -2.42 11.02 -13.96
N ILE A 61 -2.02 11.16 -12.70
CA ILE A 61 -2.20 12.37 -11.88
C ILE A 61 -0.81 12.86 -11.49
N GLN A 62 -0.47 14.07 -11.89
CA GLN A 62 0.81 14.68 -11.55
C GLN A 62 0.63 15.70 -10.42
N ILE A 63 1.48 15.63 -9.41
CA ILE A 63 1.50 16.57 -8.30
C ILE A 63 2.86 17.26 -8.20
N PRO A 64 2.91 18.52 -7.74
CA PRO A 64 4.19 19.20 -7.50
C PRO A 64 5.05 18.43 -6.48
N PRO A 65 6.38 18.33 -6.69
CA PRO A 65 7.28 17.64 -5.74
C PRO A 65 7.19 18.17 -4.31
N ALA A 66 6.99 19.47 -4.15
CA ALA A 66 6.87 20.12 -2.84
C ALA A 66 5.59 19.73 -2.07
N SER A 67 4.57 19.21 -2.76
CA SER A 67 3.31 18.76 -2.14
C SER A 67 3.32 17.27 -1.79
N PHE A 68 4.43 16.57 -2.04
CA PHE A 68 4.53 15.14 -1.80
C PHE A 68 4.58 14.82 -0.31
N THR A 69 3.67 13.94 0.12
CA THR A 69 3.85 13.05 1.26
C THR A 69 3.32 11.67 0.87
N TYR A 70 3.73 10.64 1.59
CA TYR A 70 3.27 9.26 1.31
C TYR A 70 1.75 9.15 1.44
N GLY A 71 1.18 9.66 2.55
CA GLY A 71 -0.26 9.66 2.77
C GLY A 71 -1.01 10.50 1.73
N ARG A 72 -0.55 11.72 1.43
CA ARG A 72 -1.21 12.61 0.45
C ARG A 72 -1.29 12.00 -0.94
N SER A 73 -0.19 11.45 -1.43
CA SER A 73 -0.16 10.83 -2.75
C SER A 73 -1.13 9.66 -2.84
N LEU A 74 -1.20 8.83 -1.78
CA LEU A 74 -2.13 7.72 -1.73
C LEU A 74 -3.58 8.21 -1.63
N ASN A 75 -3.88 9.20 -0.80
CA ASN A 75 -5.22 9.78 -0.67
C ASN A 75 -5.74 10.37 -1.99
N ILE A 76 -4.86 10.99 -2.79
CA ILE A 76 -5.21 11.48 -4.13
C ILE A 76 -5.64 10.30 -5.02
N GLY A 77 -4.90 9.21 -5.02
CA GLY A 77 -5.23 7.98 -5.74
C GLY A 77 -6.55 7.37 -5.28
N VAL A 78 -6.77 7.26 -3.96
CA VAL A 78 -8.01 6.74 -3.35
C VAL A 78 -9.23 7.56 -3.75
N ARG A 79 -9.13 8.89 -3.75
CA ARG A 79 -10.22 9.77 -4.21
C ARG A 79 -10.51 9.61 -5.69
N ALA A 80 -9.50 9.35 -6.50
CA ALA A 80 -9.63 9.14 -7.94
C ALA A 80 -10.13 7.74 -8.31
N ALA A 81 -9.99 6.77 -7.41
CA ALA A 81 -10.41 5.38 -7.59
C ALA A 81 -11.92 5.24 -7.72
N ARG A 82 -12.35 4.27 -8.56
CA ARG A 82 -13.76 3.92 -8.78
C ARG A 82 -14.12 2.56 -8.21
N GLY A 83 -13.14 1.68 -8.07
CA GLY A 83 -13.34 0.35 -7.50
C GLY A 83 -13.63 0.39 -5.99
N PRO A 84 -14.42 -0.55 -5.45
CA PRO A 84 -14.68 -0.67 -4.01
C PRO A 84 -13.44 -1.08 -3.22
N LEU A 85 -12.49 -1.74 -3.87
CA LEU A 85 -11.20 -2.08 -3.30
C LEU A 85 -10.10 -1.25 -3.97
N VAL A 86 -9.20 -0.71 -3.16
CA VAL A 86 -8.00 -0.01 -3.64
C VAL A 86 -6.78 -0.87 -3.33
N VAL A 87 -5.95 -1.07 -4.34
CA VAL A 87 -4.64 -1.71 -4.21
C VAL A 87 -3.57 -0.62 -4.25
N SER A 88 -2.76 -0.53 -3.20
CA SER A 88 -1.57 0.31 -3.19
C SER A 88 -0.36 -0.53 -3.59
N LEU A 89 0.34 -0.08 -4.62
CA LEU A 89 1.52 -0.73 -5.15
C LEU A 89 2.65 0.29 -5.32
N SER A 90 3.87 -0.05 -4.89
CA SER A 90 5.04 0.77 -5.20
C SER A 90 5.40 0.63 -6.68
N ALA A 91 5.88 1.70 -7.30
CA ALA A 91 6.26 1.71 -8.72
C ALA A 91 7.37 0.70 -9.07
N HIS A 92 8.13 0.25 -8.07
CA HIS A 92 9.17 -0.79 -8.20
C HIS A 92 8.80 -2.11 -7.49
N SER A 93 7.53 -2.33 -7.17
CA SER A 93 7.02 -3.61 -6.66
C SER A 93 6.52 -4.47 -7.82
N LEU A 94 7.32 -5.44 -8.24
CA LEU A 94 7.00 -6.30 -9.37
C LEU A 94 6.22 -7.54 -8.90
N PRO A 95 4.94 -7.74 -9.29
CA PRO A 95 4.20 -8.98 -9.04
C PRO A 95 4.97 -10.23 -9.47
N THR A 96 4.97 -11.27 -8.64
CA THR A 96 5.75 -12.50 -8.93
C THR A 96 5.08 -13.44 -9.93
N ASP A 97 3.76 -13.31 -10.11
CA ASP A 97 2.97 -14.14 -11.02
C ASP A 97 1.67 -13.42 -11.47
N GLU A 98 0.96 -14.04 -12.40
CA GLU A 98 -0.26 -13.51 -13.01
C GLU A 98 -1.52 -13.61 -12.13
N HIS A 99 -1.45 -14.22 -10.96
CA HIS A 99 -2.55 -14.37 -10.01
C HIS A 99 -2.42 -13.45 -8.79
N TRP A 100 -1.36 -12.65 -8.73
CA TRP A 100 -1.06 -11.78 -7.60
C TRP A 100 -2.26 -10.92 -7.17
N LEU A 101 -2.94 -10.27 -8.13
CA LEU A 101 -4.07 -9.39 -7.83
C LEU A 101 -5.26 -10.19 -7.26
N ALA A 102 -5.62 -11.31 -7.87
CA ALA A 102 -6.70 -12.17 -7.40
C ALA A 102 -6.40 -12.68 -5.98
N GLN A 103 -5.17 -13.11 -5.73
CA GLN A 103 -4.74 -13.59 -4.41
C GLN A 103 -4.77 -12.48 -3.36
N LEU A 104 -4.36 -11.26 -3.71
CA LEU A 104 -4.38 -10.10 -2.80
C LEU A 104 -5.81 -9.71 -2.42
N LEU A 105 -6.76 -9.84 -3.33
CA LEU A 105 -8.14 -9.46 -3.12
C LEU A 105 -9.00 -10.56 -2.48
N ALA A 106 -8.62 -11.82 -2.61
CA ALA A 106 -9.41 -12.95 -2.11
C ALA A 106 -9.81 -12.86 -0.62
N PRO A 107 -8.96 -12.37 0.32
CA PRO A 107 -9.37 -12.29 1.72
C PRO A 107 -10.53 -11.31 2.00
N PHE A 108 -10.87 -10.40 1.08
CA PHE A 108 -12.02 -9.49 1.25
C PHE A 108 -13.39 -10.17 1.08
N GLU A 109 -13.44 -11.46 0.73
CA GLU A 109 -14.65 -12.29 0.84
C GLU A 109 -15.12 -12.38 2.30
N ASP A 110 -14.21 -12.29 3.27
CA ASP A 110 -14.54 -12.07 4.67
C ASP A 110 -14.88 -10.57 4.86
N PRO A 111 -16.14 -10.22 5.19
CA PRO A 111 -16.56 -8.83 5.34
C PRO A 111 -15.90 -8.11 6.51
N THR A 112 -15.22 -8.81 7.40
CA THR A 112 -14.52 -8.24 8.57
C THR A 112 -13.08 -7.81 8.26
N ILE A 113 -12.56 -8.16 7.08
CA ILE A 113 -11.24 -7.73 6.63
C ILE A 113 -11.32 -6.30 6.08
N GLY A 114 -10.61 -5.37 6.73
CA GLY A 114 -10.48 -3.98 6.28
C GLY A 114 -9.27 -3.73 5.38
N GLY A 115 -8.18 -4.47 5.60
CA GLY A 115 -6.93 -4.37 4.83
C GLY A 115 -6.25 -5.71 4.62
N VAL A 116 -5.56 -5.85 3.50
CA VAL A 116 -4.75 -7.02 3.14
C VAL A 116 -3.38 -6.54 2.68
N TYR A 117 -2.31 -7.22 3.06
CA TYR A 117 -1.01 -6.97 2.45
C TYR A 117 -0.32 -8.28 2.08
N GLY A 118 0.49 -8.22 1.02
CA GLY A 118 1.16 -9.36 0.44
C GLY A 118 2.63 -9.47 0.86
N ARG A 119 3.24 -10.60 0.46
CA ARG A 119 4.62 -10.89 0.75
C ARG A 119 5.58 -10.05 -0.09
N HIS A 120 6.68 -9.61 0.54
CA HIS A 120 7.83 -9.06 -0.17
C HIS A 120 8.88 -10.15 -0.39
N VAL A 121 9.27 -10.34 -1.63
CA VAL A 121 10.40 -11.19 -2.03
C VAL A 121 11.58 -10.26 -2.28
N PRO A 122 12.70 -10.43 -1.57
CA PRO A 122 13.88 -9.60 -1.80
C PRO A 122 14.37 -9.73 -3.25
N ARG A 123 14.77 -8.63 -3.85
CA ARG A 123 15.46 -8.62 -5.14
C ARG A 123 16.90 -9.09 -4.97
N SER A 124 17.58 -9.49 -6.05
CA SER A 124 18.97 -9.96 -6.03
C SER A 124 19.98 -8.95 -5.51
N ASN A 125 19.65 -7.65 -5.52
CA ASN A 125 20.47 -6.55 -5.02
C ASN A 125 20.18 -6.17 -3.57
N ALA A 126 19.30 -6.90 -2.86
CA ALA A 126 18.98 -6.61 -1.46
C ALA A 126 20.22 -6.82 -0.57
N THR A 127 20.48 -5.87 0.31
CA THR A 127 21.61 -5.91 1.23
C THR A 127 21.31 -6.73 2.47
N ALA A 128 22.34 -7.27 3.14
CA ALA A 128 22.16 -8.08 4.34
C ALA A 128 21.38 -7.36 5.47
N PRO A 129 21.62 -6.06 5.77
CA PRO A 129 20.79 -5.31 6.72
C PRO A 129 19.32 -5.20 6.30
N GLU A 130 19.06 -5.00 5.01
CA GLU A 130 17.71 -4.94 4.48
C GLU A 130 17.00 -6.28 4.60
N LEU A 131 17.67 -7.40 4.25
CA LEU A 131 17.15 -8.75 4.43
C LEU A 131 16.78 -9.04 5.88
N PHE A 132 17.62 -8.63 6.83
CA PHE A 132 17.35 -8.78 8.26
C PHE A 132 16.13 -7.97 8.69
N GLY A 133 16.01 -6.70 8.24
CA GLY A 133 14.85 -5.85 8.53
C GLY A 133 13.56 -6.43 7.95
N MET A 134 13.57 -6.92 6.72
CA MET A 134 12.44 -7.58 6.07
C MET A 134 12.02 -8.86 6.81
N TRP A 135 12.98 -9.65 7.28
CA TRP A 135 12.70 -10.83 8.08
C TRP A 135 12.09 -10.47 9.43
N LEU A 136 12.64 -9.47 10.12
CA LEU A 136 12.16 -9.01 11.43
C LEU A 136 10.72 -8.45 11.36
N SER A 137 10.36 -7.74 10.29
CA SER A 137 9.00 -7.23 10.06
C SER A 137 8.00 -8.33 9.68
N GLY A 138 8.48 -9.52 9.33
CA GLY A 138 7.65 -10.65 8.93
C GLY A 138 7.02 -10.55 7.55
N VAL A 139 7.36 -9.52 6.74
CA VAL A 139 6.83 -9.35 5.36
C VAL A 139 7.33 -10.42 4.38
N THR A 140 8.36 -11.18 4.74
CA THR A 140 8.90 -12.29 3.93
C THR A 140 8.30 -13.65 4.31
N SER A 141 7.47 -13.73 5.35
CA SER A 141 6.86 -14.97 5.83
C SER A 141 6.04 -15.66 4.73
N ARG A 142 6.03 -16.99 4.76
CA ARG A 142 5.18 -17.82 3.89
C ARG A 142 3.89 -18.28 4.58
N ARG A 143 3.65 -17.87 5.83
CA ARG A 143 2.48 -18.26 6.60
C ARG A 143 1.46 -17.12 6.60
N PRO A 144 0.20 -17.37 6.19
CA PRO A 144 -0.85 -16.38 6.27
C PRO A 144 -1.14 -16.02 7.73
N ARG A 145 -1.61 -14.79 7.96
CA ARG A 145 -1.97 -14.31 9.30
C ARG A 145 -3.18 -13.39 9.22
N ARG A 146 -4.16 -13.65 10.05
CA ARG A 146 -5.19 -12.68 10.40
C ARG A 146 -4.69 -11.87 11.61
N GLN A 147 -4.70 -10.57 11.50
CA GLN A 147 -4.21 -9.65 12.52
C GLN A 147 -5.38 -8.85 13.09
N GLU A 148 -5.50 -8.86 14.41
CA GLU A 148 -6.53 -8.11 15.17
C GLU A 148 -5.89 -7.14 16.17
N ARG A 149 -4.57 -7.19 16.33
CA ARG A 149 -3.80 -6.35 17.27
C ARG A 149 -2.45 -5.89 16.69
N ASP A 150 -1.93 -6.58 15.68
CA ASP A 150 -0.67 -6.23 15.04
C ASP A 150 -0.95 -5.28 13.88
N MET A 151 -0.51 -4.05 14.00
CA MET A 151 -0.69 -2.97 13.02
C MET A 151 0.19 -3.11 11.78
N MET A 152 0.91 -4.24 11.59
CA MET A 152 1.73 -4.41 10.40
C MET A 152 0.87 -4.38 9.14
N PHE A 153 1.22 -3.47 8.26
CA PHE A 153 0.63 -3.27 6.94
C PHE A 153 1.68 -2.71 5.99
N SER A 154 1.50 -2.85 4.68
CA SER A 154 2.45 -2.30 3.72
C SER A 154 1.78 -1.74 2.48
N ASN A 155 1.88 -0.45 2.28
CA ASN A 155 1.43 0.25 1.07
C ASN A 155 2.32 -0.02 -0.16
N ALA A 156 3.41 -0.78 -0.03
CA ALA A 156 4.19 -1.22 -1.18
C ALA A 156 3.58 -2.43 -1.90
N ASN A 157 2.72 -3.19 -1.20
CA ASN A 157 1.97 -4.34 -1.71
C ASN A 157 0.74 -4.57 -0.80
N GLY A 158 -0.23 -3.67 -0.86
CA GLY A 158 -1.40 -3.70 0.01
C GLY A 158 -2.70 -3.49 -0.75
N ALA A 159 -3.80 -3.89 -0.14
CA ALA A 159 -5.15 -3.59 -0.58
C ALA A 159 -6.03 -3.24 0.61
N PHE A 160 -7.05 -2.42 0.41
CA PHE A 160 -7.97 -2.01 1.46
C PHE A 160 -9.33 -1.61 0.89
N ARG A 161 -10.35 -1.60 1.75
CA ARG A 161 -11.67 -1.10 1.38
C ARG A 161 -11.58 0.41 1.15
N ARG A 162 -12.08 0.86 0.00
CA ARG A 162 -12.03 2.26 -0.40
C ARG A 162 -12.83 3.15 0.53
N ASP A 163 -13.99 2.70 0.97
CA ASP A 163 -14.85 3.43 1.92
C ASP A 163 -14.14 3.72 3.24
N LEU A 164 -13.40 2.77 3.80
CA LEU A 164 -12.62 2.98 5.02
C LEU A 164 -11.50 4.02 4.81
N ALA A 165 -10.82 4.00 3.67
CA ALA A 165 -9.79 4.97 3.38
C ALA A 165 -10.35 6.37 3.02
N LEU A 166 -11.61 6.47 2.62
CA LEU A 166 -12.32 7.74 2.46
C LEU A 166 -12.84 8.28 3.79
N GLU A 167 -13.33 7.41 4.67
CA GLU A 167 -13.76 7.75 6.02
C GLU A 167 -12.58 8.19 6.88
N HIS A 168 -11.48 7.42 6.84
CA HIS A 168 -10.24 7.70 7.55
C HIS A 168 -9.05 7.76 6.58
N PRO A 169 -8.75 8.91 5.99
CA PRO A 169 -7.63 9.06 5.07
C PRO A 169 -6.27 8.81 5.75
N PHE A 170 -5.31 8.35 4.97
CA PHE A 170 -3.92 8.24 5.42
C PHE A 170 -3.40 9.60 5.91
N ASP A 171 -2.68 9.61 7.02
CA ASP A 171 -2.18 10.86 7.59
C ASP A 171 -1.11 11.50 6.69
N GLU A 172 -1.44 12.69 6.18
CA GLU A 172 -0.57 13.43 5.26
C GLU A 172 0.59 14.15 5.98
N GLN A 173 0.57 14.22 7.30
CA GLN A 173 1.61 14.90 8.09
C GLN A 173 2.72 13.96 8.55
N LEU A 174 2.47 12.65 8.50
CA LEU A 174 3.48 11.67 8.88
C LEU A 174 4.62 11.62 7.86
N PRO A 175 5.86 11.65 8.32
CA PRO A 175 7.02 11.54 7.44
C PRO A 175 7.16 10.14 6.82
N GLY A 176 6.58 9.12 7.45
CA GLY A 176 6.54 7.72 7.06
C GLY A 176 5.67 6.91 8.01
N ALA A 177 5.53 5.60 7.77
CA ALA A 177 4.68 4.68 8.52
C ALA A 177 3.19 5.09 8.56
N GLU A 178 2.73 5.80 7.52
CA GLU A 178 1.32 6.17 7.34
C GLU A 178 0.42 4.92 7.18
N ASP A 179 0.98 3.85 6.65
CA ASP A 179 0.35 2.55 6.50
C ASP A 179 0.12 1.86 7.85
N LEU A 180 1.11 1.88 8.73
CA LEU A 180 0.98 1.33 10.09
C LEU A 180 -0.05 2.14 10.91
N ALA A 181 -0.04 3.48 10.77
CA ALA A 181 -0.99 4.34 11.46
C ALA A 181 -2.43 4.10 10.98
N TRP A 182 -2.62 3.86 9.69
CA TRP A 182 -3.93 3.53 9.13
C TRP A 182 -4.39 2.14 9.57
N ALA A 183 -3.48 1.14 9.58
CA ALA A 183 -3.77 -0.20 10.06
C ALA A 183 -4.14 -0.21 11.55
N ASP A 184 -3.44 0.55 12.39
CA ASP A 184 -3.77 0.72 13.80
C ASP A 184 -5.21 1.22 13.98
N TRP A 185 -5.60 2.24 13.21
CA TRP A 185 -6.97 2.77 13.25
C TRP A 185 -8.02 1.72 12.85
N ILE A 186 -7.83 0.96 11.78
CA ILE A 186 -8.82 -0.06 11.38
C ILE A 186 -8.94 -1.17 12.40
N LEU A 187 -7.84 -1.57 13.05
CA LEU A 187 -7.85 -2.55 14.13
C LEU A 187 -8.61 -2.02 15.36
N GLU A 188 -8.39 -0.75 15.75
CA GLU A 188 -9.12 -0.10 16.86
C GLU A 188 -10.63 0.02 16.57
N ASN A 189 -11.04 0.05 15.30
CA ASN A 189 -12.43 0.11 14.87
C ASN A 189 -13.05 -1.27 14.57
N GLY A 190 -12.41 -2.35 15.03
CA GLY A 190 -12.95 -3.71 14.98
C GLY A 190 -12.81 -4.44 13.64
N TRP A 191 -12.05 -3.88 12.71
CA TRP A 191 -11.65 -4.56 11.49
C TRP A 191 -10.42 -5.44 11.72
N ALA A 192 -10.18 -6.39 10.82
CA ALA A 192 -8.95 -7.15 10.81
C ALA A 192 -8.07 -6.79 9.59
N VAL A 193 -6.77 -6.97 9.74
CA VAL A 193 -5.79 -6.96 8.66
C VAL A 193 -5.42 -8.41 8.34
N TYR A 194 -5.25 -8.72 7.06
CA TYR A 194 -4.83 -10.05 6.64
C TYR A 194 -3.50 -10.01 5.88
N TYR A 195 -2.57 -10.84 6.28
CA TYR A 195 -1.33 -11.08 5.54
C TYR A 195 -1.50 -12.25 4.58
N GLN A 196 -1.41 -11.97 3.28
CA GLN A 196 -1.58 -12.94 2.20
C GLN A 196 -0.24 -13.26 1.54
N PRO A 197 0.47 -14.33 1.95
CA PRO A 197 1.82 -14.59 1.48
C PRO A 197 1.92 -15.07 0.03
N THR A 198 0.82 -15.53 -0.56
CA THR A 198 0.78 -15.92 -1.97
C THR A 198 0.73 -14.72 -2.90
N ALA A 199 0.12 -13.60 -2.45
CA ALA A 199 0.16 -12.34 -3.17
C ALA A 199 1.54 -11.67 -3.02
N ALA A 200 2.54 -12.18 -3.74
CA ALA A 200 3.93 -11.78 -3.57
C ALA A 200 4.39 -10.77 -4.63
N VAL A 201 5.28 -9.87 -4.23
CA VAL A 201 5.98 -8.96 -5.15
C VAL A 201 7.48 -9.00 -4.89
N TYR A 202 8.29 -8.85 -5.94
CA TYR A 202 9.70 -8.54 -5.78
C TYR A 202 9.82 -7.07 -5.35
N HIS A 203 10.28 -6.84 -4.12
CA HIS A 203 10.44 -5.50 -3.56
C HIS A 203 11.62 -5.45 -2.60
N SER A 204 12.59 -4.62 -2.92
CA SER A 204 13.69 -4.19 -2.04
C SER A 204 14.34 -2.95 -2.66
N HIS A 205 15.06 -2.18 -1.85
CA HIS A 205 15.63 -0.90 -2.29
C HIS A 205 17.13 -0.99 -2.58
N GLY A 206 17.80 -2.09 -2.21
CA GLY A 206 19.26 -2.21 -2.27
C GLY A 206 19.96 -1.15 -1.39
N GLU A 207 19.34 -0.81 -0.26
CA GLU A 207 19.80 0.28 0.59
C GLU A 207 21.06 -0.07 1.35
N SER A 208 22.00 0.89 1.41
CA SER A 208 23.12 0.82 2.33
C SER A 208 22.63 0.89 3.79
N LEU A 209 23.44 0.38 4.73
CA LEU A 209 23.13 0.43 6.16
C LEU A 209 22.75 1.85 6.62
N TRP A 210 23.46 2.88 6.15
CA TRP A 210 23.17 4.29 6.50
C TRP A 210 21.83 4.77 5.99
N LYS A 211 21.41 4.39 4.78
CA LYS A 211 20.08 4.71 4.25
C LYS A 211 19.00 4.00 5.05
N LEU A 212 19.21 2.72 5.37
CA LEU A 212 18.29 1.94 6.21
C LEU A 212 18.13 2.58 7.61
N LEU A 213 19.23 2.92 8.29
CA LEU A 213 19.18 3.57 9.60
C LEU A 213 18.47 4.92 9.56
N ARG A 214 18.71 5.72 8.52
CA ARG A 214 18.02 7.01 8.33
C ARG A 214 16.51 6.83 8.11
N ARG A 215 16.10 5.82 7.35
CA ARG A 215 14.69 5.47 7.16
C ARG A 215 14.06 5.04 8.48
N MET A 216 14.71 4.12 9.21
CA MET A 216 14.24 3.69 10.52
C MET A 216 14.10 4.88 11.49
N ALA A 217 15.10 5.76 11.56
CA ALA A 217 15.04 6.95 12.41
C ALA A 217 13.87 7.88 12.06
N LYS A 218 13.48 7.94 10.79
CA LYS A 218 12.33 8.70 10.31
C LYS A 218 11.01 8.08 10.74
N ASP A 219 10.90 6.75 10.68
CA ASP A 219 9.66 6.01 10.93
C ASP A 219 9.44 5.73 12.43
N GLN A 220 10.52 5.61 13.22
CA GLN A 220 10.48 5.28 14.65
C GLN A 220 9.59 6.19 15.50
N PRO A 221 9.59 7.54 15.35
CA PRO A 221 8.70 8.39 16.14
C PRO A 221 7.23 8.05 15.95
N THR A 222 6.83 7.74 14.71
CA THR A 222 5.45 7.31 14.40
C THR A 222 5.15 5.96 15.05
N ILE A 223 6.04 4.97 14.86
CA ILE A 223 5.88 3.62 15.40
C ILE A 223 5.79 3.63 16.94
N TRP A 224 6.67 4.38 17.60
CA TRP A 224 6.62 4.52 19.08
C TRP A 224 5.38 5.26 19.53
N GLY A 225 4.99 6.32 18.83
CA GLY A 225 3.77 7.08 19.12
C GLY A 225 2.51 6.20 19.06
N LEU A 226 2.41 5.29 18.08
CA LEU A 226 1.34 4.32 17.96
C LEU A 226 1.39 3.29 19.09
N LYS A 227 2.53 2.64 19.30
CA LYS A 227 2.70 1.63 20.37
C LYS A 227 2.39 2.16 21.79
N LEU A 228 2.66 3.45 22.04
CA LEU A 228 2.36 4.10 23.31
C LEU A 228 0.95 4.69 23.36
N GLY A 229 0.14 4.56 22.31
CA GLY A 229 -1.19 5.14 22.22
C GLY A 229 -1.21 6.67 22.22
N LEU A 230 -0.08 7.32 21.92
CA LEU A 230 0.03 8.78 21.91
C LEU A 230 -0.55 9.42 20.65
N LEU A 231 -0.56 8.69 19.54
CA LEU A 231 -1.11 9.15 18.26
C LEU A 231 -2.59 8.79 18.11
N SER A 232 -3.05 7.65 18.64
CA SER A 232 -4.44 7.24 18.64
C SER A 232 -5.32 8.16 19.51
N ARG A 233 -4.83 8.57 20.69
CA ARG A 233 -5.56 9.44 21.64
C ARG A 233 -5.84 10.85 21.13
N ARG A 234 -5.11 11.37 20.17
CA ARG A 234 -5.38 12.70 19.58
C ARG A 234 -6.59 12.72 18.63
N ARG A 235 -7.13 11.56 18.25
CA ARG A 235 -8.21 11.42 17.26
C ARG A 235 -9.57 11.04 17.86
N SER A 236 -9.64 10.44 19.05
CA SER A 236 -10.89 10.06 19.73
C SER A 236 -11.71 11.25 20.25
N ALA A 237 -11.28 12.50 20.04
CA ALA A 237 -12.03 13.71 20.35
C ALA A 237 -12.99 14.16 19.24
N ARG A 238 -13.10 13.43 18.12
CA ARG A 238 -14.15 13.63 17.12
C ARG A 238 -14.99 12.36 17.07
N GLU A 239 -16.22 12.46 17.52
CA GLU A 239 -17.24 11.42 17.61
C GLU A 239 -17.24 10.52 16.35
N ALA A 240 -16.94 9.24 16.54
CA ALA A 240 -17.15 8.23 15.52
C ALA A 240 -18.61 7.78 15.54
N PRO A 241 -19.35 7.76 14.43
CA PRO A 241 -20.63 7.08 14.37
C PRO A 241 -20.40 5.58 14.51
N ALA A 242 -21.23 4.93 15.32
CA ALA A 242 -21.19 3.49 15.56
C ALA A 242 -21.30 2.69 14.23
N PRO A 243 -20.58 1.57 14.07
CA PRO A 243 -20.63 0.79 12.85
C PRO A 243 -22.02 0.19 12.64
N ALA A 244 -22.68 0.56 11.54
CA ALA A 244 -23.99 0.06 11.13
C ALA A 244 -23.89 -1.31 10.41
N TYR A 245 -23.14 -2.26 10.97
CA TYR A 245 -23.16 -3.65 10.50
C TYR A 245 -23.18 -4.62 11.68
N ARG A 246 -24.35 -4.66 12.35
CA ARG A 246 -24.82 -5.85 13.07
C ARG A 246 -26.20 -6.18 12.51
N LYS A 247 -26.25 -7.05 11.50
CA LYS A 247 -27.29 -8.09 11.33
C LYS A 247 -26.86 -8.98 10.20
#